data_d80384976afb5afba336e4ddff1e4f2c
#
_entry.id   d80384976afb5afba336e4ddff1e4f2c
#
_cell.length_a   1.000
_cell.length_b   1.000
_cell.length_c   1.000
_cell.angle_alpha   90.00
_cell.angle_beta   90.00
_cell.angle_gamma   90.00
#
_symmetry.space_group_name_H-M   'P 1'
#
loop_
_entity.id
_entity.type
_entity.pdbx_description
1 polymer ?
#
loop_
_entity_poly.entity_id
_entity_poly.type
_entity_poly.pdbx_seq_one_letter_code
_entity_poly.pdbx_strand_id
1 'polypeptide(L)'
;SQRLGVKIWGGQSIIAGNTKWATKLNRHYYHTKEIIQGRKNKGVMKGRTNNPKGRDGMRSGKIIFNEVHAYENYDNIKVFTTGLGKVAQPRCGIFSSNGDVSDGPFDDYLARGLRILYDGEADNGFLPFICRLTEKGQIHDPENWTMANPSLHYFPNLQQEIADEYKDWCEHPEQNGDFPTKRMGLREGVKEVSVTSYEKIKATNKPLPELRGWSCTVGIDYAELNDWAAVNLHFRRGAMRYDINHAWLCRESKTLTRVKAPWQAWAADGLVTVVEDVSIHPDLLAAYIREAAQKYSIRKLAMDHYRWTMMSEALRKIGFDANDKERVKLVRPSDIMSIEPVIQECFDREQFCWGNNPCLRWAVNNTKRVRSSRKMGVDTGNFIYAKIEAKSRKTDPWMALVASMVVEPELGTGETAQPPPIGAIAW
;
A
#
# COMPACT_ATOMS: atom_id res chain seq x y z
N SER A 1 -1.19 -21.35 1.59
CA SER A 1 -2.01 -21.54 2.80
C SER A 1 -2.51 -22.94 3.01
N GLN A 2 -2.80 -23.65 2.04
CA GLN A 2 -3.21 -25.00 2.13
C GLN A 2 -2.36 -25.92 2.79
N ARG A 3 -1.33 -25.46 3.15
CA ARG A 3 -0.31 -26.29 3.04
C ARG A 3 0.75 -26.09 4.03
N LEU A 4 0.40 -25.30 5.05
CA LEU A 4 1.09 -25.44 6.32
C LEU A 4 1.08 -26.87 6.79
N GLY A 5 -0.06 -27.54 6.66
CA GLY A 5 -0.13 -28.98 6.76
C GLY A 5 0.95 -29.64 5.91
N VAL A 6 0.99 -29.38 4.64
CA VAL A 6 1.97 -29.99 3.73
C VAL A 6 3.41 -29.61 4.06
N LYS A 7 3.68 -28.38 4.50
CA LYS A 7 5.04 -27.99 4.94
C LYS A 7 5.46 -28.67 6.24
N ILE A 8 4.58 -28.77 7.20
CA ILE A 8 4.79 -29.59 8.40
C ILE A 8 4.93 -31.06 7.98
N TRP A 9 4.27 -31.47 6.93
CA TRP A 9 4.23 -32.80 6.39
C TRP A 9 5.25 -33.08 5.29
N GLY A 10 5.95 -32.11 4.77
CA GLY A 10 7.16 -32.31 3.97
C GLY A 10 8.15 -33.17 4.72
N GLY A 11 8.27 -32.96 6.03
CA GLY A 11 8.97 -33.84 6.94
C GLY A 11 8.40 -35.28 6.98
N GLN A 12 7.10 -35.41 6.77
CA GLN A 12 6.45 -36.72 6.71
C GLN A 12 6.75 -37.51 5.43
N SER A 13 6.81 -36.85 4.28
CA SER A 13 7.25 -37.46 3.03
C SER A 13 8.69 -37.94 3.14
N ILE A 14 9.56 -37.19 3.79
CA ILE A 14 10.94 -37.60 4.09
C ILE A 14 10.95 -38.78 5.07
N ILE A 15 10.12 -38.72 6.11
CA ILE A 15 9.99 -39.82 7.09
C ILE A 15 9.41 -41.09 6.44
N ALA A 16 8.37 -40.95 5.64
CA ALA A 16 7.74 -42.04 4.95
C ALA A 16 8.62 -42.67 3.86
N GLY A 17 9.44 -41.88 3.19
CA GLY A 17 10.42 -42.33 2.21
C GLY A 17 11.67 -42.98 2.80
N ASN A 18 11.95 -42.76 4.10
CA ASN A 18 13.11 -43.30 4.79
C ASN A 18 12.65 -44.23 5.91
N THR A 19 12.56 -45.52 5.61
CA THR A 19 12.07 -46.57 6.52
C THR A 19 12.76 -46.57 7.88
N LYS A 20 14.04 -46.31 7.94
CA LYS A 20 14.81 -46.26 9.19
C LYS A 20 14.34 -45.11 10.12
N TRP A 21 14.13 -43.93 9.58
CA TRP A 21 13.61 -42.78 10.34
C TRP A 21 12.12 -42.94 10.66
N ALA A 22 11.31 -43.42 9.72
CA ALA A 22 9.89 -43.66 9.91
C ALA A 22 9.66 -44.65 11.07
N THR A 23 10.39 -45.74 11.10
CA THR A 23 10.33 -46.75 12.19
C THR A 23 10.69 -46.15 13.54
N LYS A 24 11.76 -45.33 13.59
CA LYS A 24 12.21 -44.66 14.82
C LYS A 24 11.20 -43.65 15.33
N LEU A 25 10.65 -42.82 14.46
CA LEU A 25 9.71 -41.75 14.82
C LEU A 25 8.31 -42.30 15.15
N ASN A 26 7.85 -43.35 14.47
CA ASN A 26 6.56 -43.95 14.74
C ASN A 26 6.47 -44.64 16.13
N ARG A 27 7.60 -44.92 16.79
CA ARG A 27 7.63 -45.33 18.20
C ARG A 27 7.18 -44.25 19.15
N HIS A 28 7.45 -42.97 18.78
CA HIS A 28 7.21 -41.83 19.64
C HIS A 28 5.98 -41.02 19.25
N TYR A 29 5.63 -41.06 17.97
CA TYR A 29 4.55 -40.26 17.42
C TYR A 29 3.57 -41.09 16.59
N TYR A 30 2.31 -40.75 16.70
CA TYR A 30 1.28 -41.11 15.75
C TYR A 30 1.03 -39.94 14.82
N HIS A 31 0.81 -40.19 13.55
CA HIS A 31 0.58 -39.11 12.58
C HIS A 31 -0.47 -39.51 11.53
N THR A 32 -1.17 -38.49 11.07
CA THR A 32 -2.08 -38.52 9.94
C THR A 32 -1.72 -37.39 8.98
N LYS A 33 -2.54 -37.15 7.94
CA LYS A 33 -2.37 -35.96 7.07
C LYS A 33 -2.60 -34.63 7.79
N GLU A 34 -3.26 -34.62 8.93
CA GLU A 34 -3.67 -33.39 9.62
C GLU A 34 -3.02 -33.19 10.99
N ILE A 35 -2.61 -34.27 11.65
CA ILE A 35 -2.10 -34.17 13.02
C ILE A 35 -0.84 -35.02 13.23
N ILE A 36 0.01 -34.54 14.14
CA ILE A 36 1.07 -35.32 14.77
C ILE A 36 0.76 -35.38 16.27
N GLN A 37 0.68 -36.58 16.84
CA GLN A 37 0.39 -36.77 18.25
C GLN A 37 1.52 -37.52 18.93
N GLY A 38 2.02 -37.00 20.05
CA GLY A 38 2.96 -37.69 20.90
C GLY A 38 2.29 -38.92 21.58
N ARG A 39 2.86 -40.13 21.44
CA ARG A 39 2.28 -41.33 22.05
C ARG A 39 2.33 -41.28 23.56
N LYS A 40 3.38 -40.74 24.13
CA LYS A 40 3.59 -40.67 25.59
C LYS A 40 2.78 -39.55 26.24
N ASN A 41 2.91 -38.36 25.73
CA ASN A 41 2.34 -37.13 26.36
C ASN A 41 0.98 -36.73 25.79
N LYS A 42 0.51 -37.42 24.73
CA LYS A 42 -0.75 -37.09 24.01
C LYS A 42 -0.83 -35.67 23.45
N GLY A 43 0.25 -34.92 23.47
CA GLY A 43 0.32 -33.59 22.85
C GLY A 43 0.07 -33.68 21.35
N VAL A 44 -0.70 -32.75 20.80
CA VAL A 44 -1.10 -32.73 19.39
C VAL A 44 -0.57 -31.50 18.72
N MET A 45 0.10 -31.68 17.59
CA MET A 45 0.40 -30.60 16.64
C MET A 45 -0.57 -30.72 15.45
N LYS A 46 -1.24 -29.63 15.11
CA LYS A 46 -2.24 -29.59 14.03
C LYS A 46 -2.00 -28.38 13.13
N GLY A 47 -1.91 -28.64 11.82
CA GLY A 47 -1.88 -27.58 10.81
C GLY A 47 -3.25 -26.92 10.66
N ARG A 48 -3.25 -25.59 10.45
CA ARG A 48 -4.46 -24.80 10.23
C ARG A 48 -4.29 -23.90 9.02
N THR A 49 -5.38 -23.67 8.33
CA THR A 49 -5.43 -22.71 7.21
C THR A 49 -5.64 -21.28 7.76
N ASN A 50 -5.35 -20.28 6.95
CA ASN A 50 -5.55 -18.88 7.28
C ASN A 50 -7.04 -18.46 7.16
N ASN A 51 -7.92 -19.03 8.02
CA ASN A 51 -9.35 -18.67 8.08
C ASN A 51 -9.77 -18.50 9.54
N PRO A 52 -10.12 -17.28 10.00
CA PRO A 52 -10.44 -17.01 11.40
C PRO A 52 -11.81 -17.54 11.84
N LYS A 53 -12.75 -17.83 10.92
CA LYS A 53 -14.11 -18.21 11.26
C LYS A 53 -14.16 -19.57 11.97
N GLY A 54 -14.84 -19.63 13.11
CA GLY A 54 -15.10 -20.85 13.85
C GLY A 54 -13.93 -21.37 14.71
N ARG A 55 -12.99 -20.52 15.12
CA ARG A 55 -11.79 -20.92 15.90
C ARG A 55 -11.65 -20.28 17.28
N ASP A 56 -12.66 -19.56 17.71
CA ASP A 56 -12.68 -19.00 19.05
C ASP A 56 -12.66 -20.10 20.12
N GLY A 57 -11.93 -19.86 21.20
CA GLY A 57 -11.89 -20.74 22.38
C GLY A 57 -10.79 -21.81 22.36
N MET A 58 -9.90 -21.84 21.36
CA MET A 58 -8.77 -22.79 21.35
C MET A 58 -7.75 -22.46 22.46
N ARG A 59 -7.24 -23.49 23.13
CA ARG A 59 -6.24 -23.40 24.17
C ARG A 59 -4.93 -24.04 23.71
N SER A 60 -4.22 -23.34 22.84
CA SER A 60 -2.95 -23.82 22.28
C SER A 60 -1.79 -23.44 23.19
N GLY A 61 -0.96 -24.39 23.61
CA GLY A 61 0.25 -24.10 24.40
C GLY A 61 1.35 -23.49 23.57
N LYS A 62 1.40 -23.83 22.26
CA LYS A 62 2.33 -23.26 21.29
C LYS A 62 1.58 -22.93 20.00
N ILE A 63 1.87 -21.77 19.43
CA ILE A 63 1.32 -21.35 18.15
C ILE A 63 2.49 -20.98 17.25
N ILE A 64 2.42 -21.39 16.00
CA ILE A 64 3.40 -21.03 14.96
C ILE A 64 2.64 -20.38 13.82
N PHE A 65 2.93 -19.13 13.57
CA PHE A 65 2.52 -18.42 12.36
C PHE A 65 3.65 -18.49 11.36
N ASN A 66 3.35 -18.99 10.17
CA ASN A 66 4.31 -19.10 9.08
C ASN A 66 3.87 -18.23 7.91
N GLU A 67 4.83 -17.66 7.18
CA GLU A 67 4.62 -16.75 6.06
C GLU A 67 3.73 -15.54 6.46
N VAL A 68 4.08 -14.89 7.58
CA VAL A 68 3.28 -13.76 8.13
C VAL A 68 3.30 -12.56 7.20
N HIS A 69 4.28 -12.45 6.30
CA HIS A 69 4.29 -11.44 5.24
C HIS A 69 3.05 -11.47 4.33
N ALA A 70 2.34 -12.60 4.26
CA ALA A 70 1.12 -12.72 3.48
C ALA A 70 -0.17 -12.35 4.26
N TYR A 71 -0.04 -11.92 5.53
CA TYR A 71 -1.20 -11.55 6.36
C TYR A 71 -1.52 -10.07 6.18
N GLU A 72 -2.71 -9.79 5.69
CA GLU A 72 -3.19 -8.42 5.49
C GLU A 72 -3.55 -7.71 6.82
N ASN A 73 -3.92 -8.48 7.86
CA ASN A 73 -4.37 -7.96 9.13
C ASN A 73 -4.11 -8.92 10.30
N TYR A 74 -4.42 -8.48 11.51
CA TYR A 74 -4.22 -9.24 12.74
C TYR A 74 -5.34 -10.24 13.07
N ASP A 75 -6.40 -10.37 12.29
CA ASP A 75 -7.60 -11.14 12.67
C ASP A 75 -7.26 -12.57 13.07
N ASN A 76 -6.47 -13.28 12.24
CA ASN A 76 -6.03 -14.63 12.56
C ASN A 76 -5.09 -14.67 13.77
N ILE A 77 -4.17 -13.72 13.86
CA ILE A 77 -3.20 -13.67 14.96
C ILE A 77 -3.95 -13.50 16.29
N LYS A 78 -4.89 -12.57 16.36
CA LYS A 78 -5.68 -12.28 17.55
C LYS A 78 -6.51 -13.49 18.01
N VAL A 79 -7.21 -14.16 17.09
CA VAL A 79 -8.03 -15.34 17.41
C VAL A 79 -7.23 -16.43 18.11
N PHE A 80 -6.00 -16.66 17.68
CA PHE A 80 -5.15 -17.68 18.31
C PHE A 80 -4.44 -17.19 19.55
N THR A 81 -3.96 -15.94 19.58
CA THR A 81 -3.17 -15.41 20.72
C THR A 81 -4.02 -15.11 21.94
N THR A 82 -5.31 -14.76 21.78
CA THR A 82 -6.23 -14.56 22.92
C THR A 82 -6.41 -15.81 23.80
N GLY A 83 -6.14 -16.99 23.27
CA GLY A 83 -6.18 -18.26 24.00
C GLY A 83 -4.93 -18.57 24.82
N LEU A 84 -3.81 -17.90 24.56
CA LEU A 84 -2.51 -18.21 25.16
C LEU A 84 -2.47 -18.00 26.69
N GLY A 85 -3.13 -16.98 27.20
CA GLY A 85 -3.17 -16.69 28.65
C GLY A 85 -3.86 -17.77 29.50
N LYS A 86 -4.47 -18.79 28.89
CA LYS A 86 -5.15 -19.90 29.58
C LYS A 86 -4.25 -21.14 29.72
N VAL A 87 -3.00 -21.04 29.33
CA VAL A 87 -2.05 -22.17 29.30
C VAL A 87 -0.77 -21.77 30.02
N ALA A 88 -0.20 -22.72 30.77
CA ALA A 88 1.10 -22.50 31.42
C ALA A 88 2.21 -22.41 30.35
N GLN A 89 3.09 -21.42 30.49
CA GLN A 89 4.24 -21.20 29.61
C GLN A 89 3.89 -21.15 28.10
N PRO A 90 2.98 -20.28 27.68
CA PRO A 90 2.61 -20.15 26.29
C PRO A 90 3.79 -19.68 25.44
N ARG A 91 3.82 -20.10 24.16
CA ARG A 91 4.82 -19.66 23.20
C ARG A 91 4.14 -19.34 21.87
N CYS A 92 4.59 -18.25 21.27
CA CYS A 92 4.19 -17.87 19.93
C CYS A 92 5.43 -17.69 19.06
N GLY A 93 5.52 -18.41 17.97
CA GLY A 93 6.57 -18.27 16.96
C GLY A 93 6.02 -17.61 15.71
N ILE A 94 6.75 -16.65 15.17
CA ILE A 94 6.42 -15.94 13.95
C ILE A 94 7.59 -16.17 12.99
N PHE A 95 7.31 -16.80 11.86
CA PHE A 95 8.31 -17.10 10.84
C PHE A 95 7.87 -16.49 9.51
N SER A 96 8.76 -15.75 8.89
CA SER A 96 8.45 -15.09 7.62
C SER A 96 9.74 -14.66 6.90
N SER A 97 9.69 -14.66 5.57
CA SER A 97 10.53 -13.81 4.74
C SER A 97 9.85 -12.45 4.53
N ASN A 98 10.48 -11.53 3.83
CA ASN A 98 9.78 -10.36 3.30
C ASN A 98 8.80 -10.77 2.19
N GLY A 99 7.80 -9.96 1.93
CA GLY A 99 6.77 -10.19 0.91
C GLY A 99 6.14 -8.86 0.44
N ASP A 100 5.10 -9.00 -0.36
CA ASP A 100 4.50 -7.87 -1.09
C ASP A 100 3.47 -7.08 -0.27
N VAL A 101 2.97 -7.64 0.83
CA VAL A 101 2.03 -6.94 1.73
C VAL A 101 2.78 -5.90 2.54
N SER A 102 2.50 -4.63 2.30
CA SER A 102 3.06 -3.51 3.05
C SER A 102 2.12 -3.08 4.18
N ASP A 103 2.70 -2.59 5.30
CA ASP A 103 2.00 -2.18 6.53
C ASP A 103 1.11 -3.29 7.13
N GLY A 104 1.48 -4.54 6.87
CA GLY A 104 0.86 -5.72 7.47
C GLY A 104 1.45 -6.05 8.84
N PRO A 105 0.90 -7.09 9.51
CA PRO A 105 1.40 -7.54 10.81
C PRO A 105 2.89 -7.85 10.82
N PHE A 106 3.43 -8.37 9.71
CA PHE A 106 4.86 -8.67 9.61
C PHE A 106 5.73 -7.42 9.73
N ASP A 107 5.30 -6.31 9.12
CA ASP A 107 6.03 -5.04 9.18
C ASP A 107 6.09 -4.48 10.59
N ASP A 108 4.97 -4.56 11.31
CA ASP A 108 4.91 -4.12 12.70
C ASP A 108 5.86 -4.95 13.58
N TYR A 109 5.89 -6.29 13.37
CA TYR A 109 6.82 -7.19 14.08
C TYR A 109 8.27 -6.92 13.72
N LEU A 110 8.57 -6.71 12.44
CA LEU A 110 9.92 -6.38 11.98
C LEU A 110 10.38 -5.04 12.56
N ALA A 111 9.54 -4.00 12.47
CA ALA A 111 9.85 -2.68 13.00
C ALA A 111 10.10 -2.73 14.51
N ARG A 112 9.24 -3.45 15.27
CA ARG A 112 9.44 -3.67 16.70
C ARG A 112 10.74 -4.42 16.98
N GLY A 113 11.02 -5.48 16.22
CA GLY A 113 12.25 -6.25 16.37
C GLY A 113 13.50 -5.40 16.17
N LEU A 114 13.50 -4.51 15.18
CA LEU A 114 14.61 -3.59 14.91
C LEU A 114 14.79 -2.58 16.04
N ARG A 115 13.70 -2.01 16.59
CA ARG A 115 13.81 -1.10 17.75
C ARG A 115 14.37 -1.79 19.00
N ILE A 116 13.99 -3.04 19.23
CA ILE A 116 14.55 -3.82 20.34
C ILE A 116 16.06 -4.05 20.13
N LEU A 117 16.48 -4.40 18.91
CA LEU A 117 17.88 -4.73 18.63
C LEU A 117 18.80 -3.52 18.54
N TYR A 118 18.31 -2.38 18.05
CA TYR A 118 19.17 -1.22 17.76
C TYR A 118 18.85 0.01 18.59
N ASP A 119 17.61 0.20 19.03
CA ASP A 119 17.18 1.42 19.74
C ASP A 119 17.00 1.20 21.24
N GLY A 120 17.25 -0.01 21.74
CA GLY A 120 17.16 -0.35 23.16
C GLY A 120 15.73 -0.41 23.71
N GLU A 121 14.71 -0.58 22.84
CA GLU A 121 13.33 -0.79 23.30
C GLU A 121 13.23 -2.07 24.15
N ALA A 122 12.43 -2.04 25.21
CA ALA A 122 12.20 -3.22 26.07
C ALA A 122 11.56 -4.35 25.27
N ASP A 123 12.09 -5.56 25.36
CA ASP A 123 11.63 -6.71 24.57
C ASP A 123 10.23 -7.20 24.98
N ASN A 124 9.84 -7.06 26.26
CA ASN A 124 8.56 -7.52 26.76
C ASN A 124 8.22 -8.96 26.35
N GLY A 125 9.23 -9.83 26.35
CA GLY A 125 9.11 -11.24 25.96
C GLY A 125 9.07 -11.49 24.44
N PHE A 126 9.41 -10.50 23.61
CA PHE A 126 9.56 -10.65 22.17
C PHE A 126 11.04 -10.81 21.80
N LEU A 127 11.41 -12.01 21.33
CA LEU A 127 12.77 -12.33 20.88
C LEU A 127 12.87 -12.18 19.36
N PRO A 128 13.48 -11.10 18.84
CA PRO A 128 13.71 -10.95 17.41
C PRO A 128 14.95 -11.74 16.97
N PHE A 129 14.82 -12.46 15.86
CA PHE A 129 15.92 -13.09 15.13
C PHE A 129 15.77 -12.74 13.65
N ILE A 130 16.61 -11.83 13.15
CA ILE A 130 16.45 -11.20 11.85
C ILE A 130 17.70 -11.46 11.00
N CYS A 131 17.51 -12.17 9.88
CA CYS A 131 18.58 -12.43 8.91
C CYS A 131 18.22 -11.69 7.62
N ARG A 132 19.00 -10.65 7.29
CA ARG A 132 18.80 -9.85 6.07
C ARG A 132 20.06 -9.08 5.73
N LEU A 133 20.17 -8.62 4.50
CA LEU A 133 21.09 -7.54 4.17
C LEU A 133 20.57 -6.21 4.77
N THR A 134 21.50 -5.32 5.12
CA THR A 134 21.16 -4.00 5.67
C THR A 134 21.09 -2.93 4.60
N GLU A 135 21.88 -3.09 3.53
CA GLU A 135 22.01 -2.14 2.42
C GLU A 135 21.84 -2.84 1.07
N LYS A 136 21.24 -2.15 0.11
CA LYS A 136 20.99 -2.71 -1.24
C LYS A 136 22.28 -3.08 -1.98
N GLY A 137 23.36 -2.30 -1.80
CA GLY A 137 24.63 -2.56 -2.46
C GLY A 137 25.28 -3.89 -2.07
N GLN A 138 24.99 -4.39 -0.88
CA GLN A 138 25.54 -5.67 -0.37
C GLN A 138 25.07 -6.89 -1.18
N ILE A 139 23.99 -6.78 -1.96
CA ILE A 139 23.46 -7.87 -2.77
C ILE A 139 24.45 -8.32 -3.86
N HIS A 140 25.31 -7.43 -4.30
CA HIS A 140 26.28 -7.70 -5.36
C HIS A 140 27.57 -8.37 -4.86
N ASP A 141 27.70 -8.53 -3.54
CA ASP A 141 28.83 -9.19 -2.92
C ASP A 141 28.38 -10.49 -2.24
N PRO A 142 28.76 -11.68 -2.80
CA PRO A 142 28.36 -12.98 -2.26
C PRO A 142 28.79 -13.24 -0.81
N GLU A 143 29.86 -12.58 -0.32
CA GLU A 143 30.30 -12.72 1.06
C GLU A 143 29.24 -12.20 2.06
N ASN A 144 28.48 -11.18 1.65
CA ASN A 144 27.42 -10.62 2.48
C ASN A 144 26.15 -11.49 2.51
N TRP A 145 25.97 -12.43 1.59
CA TRP A 145 24.74 -13.24 1.52
C TRP A 145 24.50 -14.11 2.76
N THR A 146 25.57 -14.40 3.50
CA THR A 146 25.48 -15.10 4.79
C THR A 146 24.72 -14.33 5.85
N MET A 147 24.64 -12.99 5.75
CA MET A 147 23.83 -12.15 6.64
C MET A 147 22.34 -12.46 6.51
N ALA A 148 21.90 -12.71 5.28
CA ALA A 148 20.50 -13.07 4.99
C ALA A 148 20.27 -14.59 5.07
N ASN A 149 21.30 -15.39 4.79
CA ASN A 149 21.24 -16.84 4.69
C ASN A 149 22.35 -17.49 5.54
N PRO A 150 22.25 -17.48 6.87
CA PRO A 150 23.34 -17.93 7.75
C PRO A 150 23.70 -19.41 7.61
N SER A 151 22.85 -20.19 6.93
CA SER A 151 23.10 -21.62 6.67
C SER A 151 23.93 -21.89 5.41
N LEU A 152 24.31 -20.88 4.63
CA LEU A 152 25.02 -21.05 3.34
C LEU A 152 26.30 -21.90 3.49
N HIS A 153 27.07 -21.69 4.56
CA HIS A 153 28.29 -22.44 4.78
C HIS A 153 28.10 -23.96 4.97
N TYR A 154 26.89 -24.37 5.32
CA TYR A 154 26.59 -25.78 5.61
C TYR A 154 25.90 -26.51 4.45
N PHE A 155 25.46 -25.78 3.43
CA PHE A 155 24.68 -26.30 2.32
C PHE A 155 25.21 -25.84 0.95
N PRO A 156 26.21 -26.56 0.36
CA PRO A 156 26.79 -26.18 -0.93
C PRO A 156 25.75 -26.06 -2.06
N ASN A 157 24.70 -26.91 -2.05
CA ASN A 157 23.64 -26.85 -3.04
C ASN A 157 22.83 -25.56 -2.92
N LEU A 158 22.57 -25.07 -1.69
CA LEU A 158 21.88 -23.81 -1.45
C LEU A 158 22.72 -22.62 -1.92
N GLN A 159 24.03 -22.70 -1.72
CA GLN A 159 24.95 -21.66 -2.19
C GLN A 159 24.93 -21.55 -3.72
N GLN A 160 24.94 -22.70 -4.41
CA GLN A 160 24.85 -22.73 -5.87
C GLN A 160 23.48 -22.22 -6.36
N GLU A 161 22.38 -22.67 -5.72
CA GLU A 161 21.04 -22.21 -6.06
C GLU A 161 20.90 -20.70 -5.95
N ILE A 162 21.37 -20.09 -4.86
CA ILE A 162 21.31 -18.65 -4.65
C ILE A 162 22.20 -17.91 -5.68
N ALA A 163 23.35 -18.46 -6.03
CA ALA A 163 24.23 -17.87 -7.04
C ALA A 163 23.60 -17.89 -8.44
N ASP A 164 22.88 -18.96 -8.77
CA ASP A 164 22.17 -19.07 -10.06
C ASP A 164 20.96 -18.11 -10.08
N GLU A 165 20.15 -18.05 -9.01
CA GLU A 165 19.06 -17.08 -8.87
C GLU A 165 19.57 -15.61 -8.95
N TYR A 166 20.75 -15.32 -8.39
CA TYR A 166 21.37 -13.99 -8.50
C TYR A 166 21.72 -13.63 -9.94
N LYS A 167 22.30 -14.56 -10.72
CA LYS A 167 22.59 -14.34 -12.15
C LYS A 167 21.31 -14.07 -12.93
N ASP A 168 20.30 -14.93 -12.74
CA ASP A 168 19.00 -14.77 -13.38
C ASP A 168 18.35 -13.41 -13.03
N TRP A 169 18.49 -12.97 -11.80
CA TRP A 169 18.01 -11.65 -11.37
C TRP A 169 18.79 -10.51 -12.03
N CYS A 170 20.11 -10.63 -12.17
CA CYS A 170 20.93 -9.62 -12.84
C CYS A 170 20.60 -9.52 -14.35
N GLU A 171 20.34 -10.65 -15.01
CA GLU A 171 20.02 -10.71 -16.43
C GLU A 171 18.54 -10.31 -16.71
N HIS A 172 17.63 -10.73 -15.84
CA HIS A 172 16.19 -10.56 -15.99
C HIS A 172 15.51 -10.09 -14.69
N PRO A 173 15.81 -8.87 -14.21
CA PRO A 173 15.31 -8.38 -12.91
C PRO A 173 13.79 -8.28 -12.86
N GLU A 174 13.13 -8.09 -14.02
CA GLU A 174 11.66 -8.03 -14.09
C GLU A 174 10.99 -9.39 -13.87
N GLN A 175 11.64 -10.49 -14.23
CA GLN A 175 11.11 -11.84 -14.08
C GLN A 175 11.44 -12.44 -12.71
N ASN A 176 12.56 -12.01 -12.12
CA ASN A 176 13.11 -12.52 -10.87
C ASN A 176 13.09 -11.48 -9.73
N GLY A 177 12.15 -10.54 -9.74
CA GLY A 177 12.01 -9.45 -8.77
C GLY A 177 11.91 -9.89 -7.30
N ASP A 178 11.61 -11.15 -7.06
CA ASP A 178 11.49 -11.74 -5.73
C ASP A 178 12.85 -12.02 -5.04
N PHE A 179 13.96 -12.09 -5.81
CA PHE A 179 15.27 -12.47 -5.29
C PHE A 179 15.74 -11.54 -4.15
N PRO A 180 15.78 -10.21 -4.32
CA PRO A 180 16.18 -9.30 -3.25
C PRO A 180 15.29 -9.42 -2.01
N THR A 181 13.99 -9.60 -2.22
CA THR A 181 13.00 -9.61 -1.14
C THR A 181 13.01 -10.94 -0.37
N LYS A 182 12.93 -12.05 -1.09
CA LYS A 182 12.77 -13.38 -0.47
C LYS A 182 14.08 -14.01 -0.04
N ARG A 183 15.15 -13.84 -0.83
CA ARG A 183 16.45 -14.43 -0.53
C ARG A 183 17.33 -13.53 0.33
N MET A 184 17.28 -12.22 0.11
CA MET A 184 18.21 -11.29 0.77
C MET A 184 17.54 -10.47 1.87
N GLY A 185 16.24 -10.63 2.08
CA GLY A 185 15.48 -9.91 3.10
C GLY A 185 15.46 -8.39 2.88
N LEU A 186 15.85 -7.95 1.68
CA LEU A 186 15.74 -6.54 1.28
C LEU A 186 14.29 -6.24 0.92
N ARG A 187 13.79 -5.14 1.40
CA ARG A 187 12.50 -4.64 0.94
C ARG A 187 12.72 -3.81 -0.31
N GLU A 188 12.70 -4.45 -1.44
CA GLU A 188 12.41 -3.72 -2.66
C GLU A 188 10.90 -3.60 -2.75
N GLY A 189 10.37 -2.40 -2.55
CA GLY A 189 9.05 -2.12 -3.12
C GLY A 189 9.17 -2.47 -4.59
N VAL A 190 8.26 -3.33 -5.09
CA VAL A 190 8.24 -3.75 -6.50
C VAL A 190 8.25 -2.46 -7.31
N LYS A 191 9.40 -2.09 -7.88
CA LYS A 191 9.63 -0.80 -8.57
C LYS A 191 8.62 -0.58 -9.70
N GLU A 192 8.12 -1.66 -10.27
CA GLU A 192 7.11 -1.63 -11.32
C GLU A 192 5.68 -1.43 -10.82
N VAL A 193 5.44 -1.58 -9.52
CA VAL A 193 4.10 -1.51 -8.93
C VAL A 193 3.86 -0.19 -8.21
N SER A 194 4.88 0.45 -7.63
CA SER A 194 4.74 1.76 -6.99
C SER A 194 4.64 2.89 -8.01
N VAL A 195 3.95 3.97 -7.65
CA VAL A 195 3.91 5.18 -8.48
C VAL A 195 5.32 5.73 -8.67
N THR A 196 6.09 5.82 -7.58
CA THR A 196 7.49 6.26 -7.58
C THR A 196 8.18 5.82 -6.28
N SER A 197 9.47 6.14 -6.11
CA SER A 197 10.18 5.82 -4.87
C SER A 197 9.71 6.71 -3.71
N TYR A 198 9.84 6.20 -2.49
CA TYR A 198 9.45 6.95 -1.28
C TYR A 198 10.24 8.25 -1.12
N GLU A 199 11.51 8.27 -1.51
CA GLU A 199 12.36 9.46 -1.48
C GLU A 199 11.80 10.58 -2.35
N LYS A 200 11.32 10.26 -3.56
CA LYS A 200 10.69 11.23 -4.48
C LYS A 200 9.33 11.71 -3.96
N ILE A 201 8.56 10.80 -3.34
CA ILE A 201 7.31 11.20 -2.65
C ILE A 201 7.64 12.18 -1.51
N LYS A 202 8.66 11.92 -0.72
CA LYS A 202 9.10 12.80 0.37
C LYS A 202 9.61 14.14 -0.13
N ALA A 203 10.27 14.18 -1.28
CA ALA A 203 10.78 15.42 -1.90
C ALA A 203 9.67 16.41 -2.31
N THR A 204 8.41 15.98 -2.38
CA THR A 204 7.25 16.87 -2.61
C THR A 204 6.93 17.78 -1.42
N ASN A 205 7.53 17.53 -0.24
CA ASN A 205 7.36 18.33 0.96
C ASN A 205 8.19 19.63 0.88
N LYS A 206 7.75 20.53 0.02
CA LYS A 206 8.34 21.85 -0.19
C LYS A 206 7.30 22.92 0.24
N PRO A 207 7.70 24.06 0.80
CA PRO A 207 6.76 25.11 1.16
C PRO A 207 6.01 25.61 -0.09
N LEU A 208 4.69 25.74 0.02
CA LEU A 208 3.87 26.32 -1.04
C LEU A 208 4.12 27.83 -1.11
N PRO A 209 4.26 28.41 -2.31
CA PRO A 209 4.26 29.86 -2.48
C PRO A 209 2.87 30.45 -2.23
N GLU A 210 2.74 31.78 -2.21
CA GLU A 210 1.42 32.42 -2.23
C GLU A 210 0.75 32.16 -3.58
N LEU A 211 -0.35 31.41 -3.55
CA LEU A 211 -1.07 30.97 -4.76
C LEU A 211 -2.34 31.81 -5.04
N ARG A 212 -2.69 32.75 -4.17
CA ARG A 212 -3.89 33.59 -4.34
C ARG A 212 -3.86 34.31 -5.68
N GLY A 213 -4.98 34.24 -6.40
CA GLY A 213 -5.11 34.84 -7.74
C GLY A 213 -4.56 33.99 -8.88
N TRP A 214 -3.88 32.88 -8.61
CA TRP A 214 -3.38 32.02 -9.66
C TRP A 214 -4.51 31.23 -10.34
N SER A 215 -4.27 30.86 -11.61
CA SER A 215 -5.14 29.92 -12.30
C SER A 215 -4.86 28.49 -11.84
N CYS A 216 -5.92 27.71 -11.65
CA CYS A 216 -5.82 26.30 -11.29
C CYS A 216 -6.79 25.43 -12.06
N THR A 217 -6.50 24.15 -12.11
CA THR A 217 -7.44 23.09 -12.46
C THR A 217 -7.90 22.37 -11.21
N VAL A 218 -9.10 21.79 -11.25
CA VAL A 218 -9.69 21.07 -10.14
C VAL A 218 -9.84 19.60 -10.52
N GLY A 219 -9.36 18.70 -9.67
CA GLY A 219 -9.63 17.27 -9.79
C GLY A 219 -10.46 16.77 -8.62
N ILE A 220 -11.40 15.89 -8.90
CA ILE A 220 -12.27 15.27 -7.90
C ILE A 220 -12.18 13.75 -8.02
N ASP A 221 -11.97 13.08 -6.90
CA ASP A 221 -12.28 11.66 -6.74
C ASP A 221 -13.35 11.53 -5.65
N TYR A 222 -14.48 10.92 -6.00
CA TYR A 222 -15.65 10.89 -5.13
C TYR A 222 -16.17 9.49 -4.91
N ALA A 223 -16.38 9.13 -3.65
CA ALA A 223 -17.13 7.95 -3.25
C ALA A 223 -18.12 8.32 -2.14
N GLU A 224 -19.38 7.99 -2.32
CA GLU A 224 -20.45 8.33 -1.37
C GLU A 224 -20.34 7.53 -0.09
N LEU A 225 -20.14 6.21 -0.19
CA LEU A 225 -20.20 5.27 0.92
C LEU A 225 -18.87 4.52 1.11
N ASN A 226 -18.47 4.34 2.37
CA ASN A 226 -17.37 3.46 2.79
C ASN A 226 -15.99 3.76 2.19
N ASP A 227 -15.84 4.81 1.42
CA ASP A 227 -14.58 5.26 0.85
C ASP A 227 -14.33 6.72 1.22
N TRP A 228 -13.24 7.28 0.74
CA TRP A 228 -12.92 8.69 0.91
C TRP A 228 -13.36 9.47 -0.31
N ALA A 229 -13.48 10.77 -0.15
CA ALA A 229 -13.60 11.69 -1.27
C ALA A 229 -12.48 12.72 -1.17
N ALA A 230 -12.03 13.23 -2.31
CA ALA A 230 -10.97 14.22 -2.34
C ALA A 230 -11.15 15.24 -3.46
N VAL A 231 -10.67 16.46 -3.20
CA VAL A 231 -10.53 17.52 -4.18
C VAL A 231 -9.09 17.98 -4.22
N ASN A 232 -8.52 18.11 -5.41
CA ASN A 232 -7.20 18.65 -5.64
C ASN A 232 -7.30 19.91 -6.47
N LEU A 233 -6.65 20.98 -6.00
CA LEU A 233 -6.43 22.21 -6.74
C LEU A 233 -4.99 22.18 -7.26
N HIS A 234 -4.84 22.11 -8.58
CA HIS A 234 -3.57 22.00 -9.25
C HIS A 234 -3.17 23.29 -9.93
N PHE A 235 -1.96 23.74 -9.66
CA PHE A 235 -1.39 24.97 -10.21
C PHE A 235 -0.08 24.65 -10.90
N ARG A 236 0.22 25.43 -11.94
CA ARG A 236 1.46 25.30 -12.70
C ARG A 236 2.14 26.64 -12.85
N ARG A 237 3.48 26.68 -12.72
CA ARG A 237 4.31 27.80 -13.10
C ARG A 237 5.63 27.27 -13.68
N GLY A 238 5.81 27.47 -14.98
CA GLY A 238 6.93 26.89 -15.71
C GLY A 238 6.97 25.36 -15.57
N ALA A 239 8.05 24.85 -15.01
CA ALA A 239 8.23 23.41 -14.76
C ALA A 239 7.62 22.94 -13.44
N MET A 240 7.31 23.84 -12.49
CA MET A 240 6.84 23.47 -11.15
C MET A 240 5.32 23.30 -11.11
N ARG A 241 4.88 22.30 -10.35
CA ARG A 241 3.48 21.97 -10.04
C ARG A 241 3.25 22.11 -8.55
N TYR A 242 2.19 22.81 -8.20
CA TYR A 242 1.81 23.07 -6.81
C TYR A 242 0.40 22.52 -6.62
N ASP A 243 0.20 21.78 -5.53
CA ASP A 243 -1.07 21.14 -5.29
C ASP A 243 -1.58 21.42 -3.88
N ILE A 244 -2.83 21.82 -3.79
CA ILE A 244 -3.60 21.91 -2.56
C ILE A 244 -4.64 20.78 -2.60
N ASN A 245 -4.49 19.81 -1.72
CA ASN A 245 -5.35 18.64 -1.69
C ASN A 245 -6.09 18.57 -0.36
N HIS A 246 -7.39 18.31 -0.42
CA HIS A 246 -8.24 18.12 0.74
C HIS A 246 -9.08 16.85 0.59
N ALA A 247 -9.23 16.10 1.68
CA ALA A 247 -10.00 14.87 1.68
C ALA A 247 -11.14 14.90 2.71
N TRP A 248 -12.16 14.09 2.47
CA TRP A 248 -13.28 13.84 3.39
C TRP A 248 -13.36 12.35 3.70
N LEU A 249 -13.72 12.03 4.93
CA LEU A 249 -14.00 10.67 5.37
C LEU A 249 -15.21 10.64 6.31
N CYS A 250 -15.97 9.56 6.27
CA CYS A 250 -17.08 9.33 7.20
C CYS A 250 -16.59 8.65 8.46
N ARG A 251 -16.96 9.18 9.64
CA ARG A 251 -16.64 8.57 10.93
C ARG A 251 -17.29 7.20 11.11
N GLU A 252 -18.51 7.04 10.64
CA GLU A 252 -19.29 5.79 10.77
C GLU A 252 -18.99 4.76 9.67
N SER A 253 -17.99 5.02 8.79
CA SER A 253 -17.61 4.06 7.77
C SER A 253 -17.10 2.76 8.39
N LYS A 254 -17.71 1.64 8.01
CA LYS A 254 -17.30 0.29 8.44
C LYS A 254 -15.86 -0.06 8.03
N THR A 255 -15.30 0.67 7.07
CA THR A 255 -13.94 0.47 6.58
C THR A 255 -12.92 1.30 7.34
N LEU A 256 -13.33 2.34 8.07
CA LEU A 256 -12.41 3.27 8.76
C LEU A 256 -11.52 2.55 9.79
N THR A 257 -12.05 1.55 10.49
CA THR A 257 -11.27 0.75 11.46
C THR A 257 -10.16 -0.08 10.80
N ARG A 258 -10.23 -0.28 9.49
CA ARG A 258 -9.21 -0.99 8.71
C ARG A 258 -8.15 -0.06 8.13
N VAL A 259 -8.45 1.23 8.06
CA VAL A 259 -7.53 2.25 7.52
C VAL A 259 -6.45 2.53 8.57
N LYS A 260 -5.24 2.10 8.27
CA LYS A 260 -4.06 2.34 9.12
C LYS A 260 -3.40 3.67 8.74
N ALA A 261 -4.07 4.77 9.05
CA ALA A 261 -3.57 6.11 8.80
C ALA A 261 -3.85 7.00 10.01
N PRO A 262 -2.98 7.96 10.34
CA PRO A 262 -3.19 8.91 11.43
C PRO A 262 -4.16 10.03 11.02
N TRP A 263 -5.35 9.65 10.51
CA TRP A 263 -6.33 10.59 9.96
C TRP A 263 -6.81 11.63 10.99
N GLN A 264 -6.77 11.30 12.30
CA GLN A 264 -7.09 12.25 13.37
C GLN A 264 -6.09 13.42 13.40
N ALA A 265 -4.79 13.14 13.24
CA ALA A 265 -3.77 14.18 13.13
C ALA A 265 -3.98 15.01 11.87
N TRP A 266 -4.26 14.38 10.74
CA TRP A 266 -4.53 15.09 9.49
C TRP A 266 -5.79 15.94 9.55
N ALA A 267 -6.79 15.53 10.32
CA ALA A 267 -7.99 16.35 10.57
C ALA A 267 -7.66 17.56 11.45
N ALA A 268 -6.82 17.39 12.47
CA ALA A 268 -6.34 18.50 13.29
C ALA A 268 -5.49 19.52 12.49
N ASP A 269 -4.73 19.02 11.50
CA ASP A 269 -3.93 19.85 10.59
C ASP A 269 -4.78 20.49 9.45
N GLY A 270 -6.09 20.23 9.39
CA GLY A 270 -6.98 20.77 8.37
C GLY A 270 -6.86 20.14 6.99
N LEU A 271 -6.17 19.00 6.86
CA LEU A 271 -5.99 18.29 5.59
C LEU A 271 -7.15 17.35 5.26
N VAL A 272 -7.90 16.96 6.28
CA VAL A 272 -9.02 16.01 6.18
C VAL A 272 -10.20 16.55 6.96
N THR A 273 -11.40 16.49 6.37
CA THR A 273 -12.67 16.74 7.07
C THR A 273 -13.29 15.41 7.46
N VAL A 274 -13.56 15.24 8.76
CA VAL A 274 -14.32 14.09 9.26
C VAL A 274 -15.80 14.43 9.24
N VAL A 275 -16.58 13.66 8.48
CA VAL A 275 -18.02 13.83 8.36
C VAL A 275 -18.69 12.92 9.37
N GLU A 276 -19.48 13.50 10.26
CA GLU A 276 -20.28 12.78 11.28
C GLU A 276 -21.56 12.20 10.66
N ASP A 277 -21.40 11.41 9.60
CA ASP A 277 -22.49 10.79 8.84
C ASP A 277 -22.03 9.46 8.25
N VAL A 278 -22.95 8.70 7.68
CA VAL A 278 -22.70 7.44 6.96
C VAL A 278 -22.23 7.67 5.53
N SER A 279 -22.41 8.89 4.99
CA SER A 279 -22.08 9.26 3.60
C SER A 279 -21.42 10.64 3.53
N ILE A 280 -20.64 10.86 2.47
CA ILE A 280 -20.05 12.15 2.14
C ILE A 280 -21.00 12.83 1.15
N HIS A 281 -21.73 13.85 1.60
CA HIS A 281 -22.66 14.56 0.73
C HIS A 281 -21.92 15.38 -0.35
N PRO A 282 -22.32 15.32 -1.63
CA PRO A 282 -21.69 16.04 -2.74
C PRO A 282 -21.56 17.55 -2.52
N ASP A 283 -22.51 18.18 -1.83
CA ASP A 283 -22.48 19.62 -1.55
C ASP A 283 -21.28 20.04 -0.69
N LEU A 284 -20.66 19.13 0.09
CA LEU A 284 -19.45 19.45 0.86
C LEU A 284 -18.27 19.75 -0.06
N LEU A 285 -18.08 18.92 -1.10
CA LEU A 285 -17.02 19.12 -2.09
C LEU A 285 -17.33 20.35 -2.95
N ALA A 286 -18.60 20.55 -3.35
CA ALA A 286 -19.02 21.71 -4.09
C ALA A 286 -18.79 23.01 -3.31
N ALA A 287 -19.09 23.04 -2.01
CA ALA A 287 -18.82 24.18 -1.14
C ALA A 287 -17.32 24.51 -1.08
N TYR A 288 -16.46 23.50 -0.93
CA TYR A 288 -15.01 23.67 -0.94
C TYR A 288 -14.50 24.27 -2.26
N ILE A 289 -15.01 23.76 -3.40
CA ILE A 289 -14.66 24.30 -4.73
C ILE A 289 -15.13 25.73 -4.90
N ARG A 290 -16.33 26.06 -4.41
CA ARG A 290 -16.85 27.43 -4.40
C ARG A 290 -15.99 28.40 -3.58
N GLU A 291 -15.51 27.97 -2.41
CA GLU A 291 -14.59 28.75 -1.61
C GLU A 291 -13.23 28.92 -2.31
N ALA A 292 -12.73 27.86 -2.96
CA ALA A 292 -11.53 27.92 -3.75
C ALA A 292 -11.65 28.93 -4.91
N ALA A 293 -12.80 28.99 -5.58
CA ALA A 293 -13.08 29.93 -6.67
C ALA A 293 -13.05 31.42 -6.23
N GLN A 294 -13.19 31.71 -4.92
CA GLN A 294 -13.00 33.07 -4.39
C GLN A 294 -11.53 33.48 -4.26
N LYS A 295 -10.64 32.49 -4.21
CA LYS A 295 -9.20 32.68 -3.99
C LYS A 295 -8.40 32.49 -5.27
N TYR A 296 -8.86 31.60 -6.17
CA TYR A 296 -8.14 31.13 -7.34
C TYR A 296 -9.01 31.20 -8.60
N SER A 297 -8.39 31.31 -9.76
CA SER A 297 -9.08 31.27 -11.05
C SER A 297 -9.19 29.83 -11.55
N ILE A 298 -10.34 29.17 -11.30
CA ILE A 298 -10.56 27.79 -11.74
C ILE A 298 -10.81 27.77 -13.25
N ARG A 299 -9.90 27.14 -14.00
CA ARG A 299 -9.99 27.03 -15.46
C ARG A 299 -10.85 25.85 -15.89
N LYS A 300 -10.62 24.68 -15.32
CA LYS A 300 -11.33 23.46 -15.69
C LYS A 300 -11.42 22.52 -14.50
N LEU A 301 -12.53 21.77 -14.45
CA LEU A 301 -12.75 20.71 -13.47
C LEU A 301 -12.70 19.35 -14.16
N ALA A 302 -12.09 18.36 -13.53
CA ALA A 302 -12.00 17.00 -14.01
C ALA A 302 -12.39 16.00 -12.92
N MET A 303 -13.18 14.99 -13.29
CA MET A 303 -13.52 13.89 -12.39
C MET A 303 -13.83 12.62 -13.16
N ASP A 304 -13.84 11.48 -12.48
CA ASP A 304 -14.17 10.19 -13.08
C ASP A 304 -15.55 10.20 -13.72
N HIS A 305 -15.64 9.64 -14.93
CA HIS A 305 -16.88 9.58 -15.71
C HIS A 305 -18.00 8.84 -14.99
N TYR A 306 -17.69 7.73 -14.32
CA TYR A 306 -18.69 6.90 -13.66
C TYR A 306 -19.28 7.54 -12.40
N ARG A 307 -18.55 8.49 -11.79
CA ARG A 307 -18.96 9.19 -10.57
C ARG A 307 -19.68 10.51 -10.82
N TRP A 308 -19.69 10.98 -12.08
CA TRP A 308 -20.33 12.24 -12.46
C TRP A 308 -21.79 12.35 -12.03
N THR A 309 -22.59 11.29 -12.25
CA THR A 309 -24.02 11.32 -11.93
C THR A 309 -24.28 11.66 -10.46
N MET A 310 -23.42 11.20 -9.56
CA MET A 310 -23.55 11.44 -8.12
C MET A 310 -23.23 12.89 -7.72
N MET A 311 -22.30 13.53 -8.44
CA MET A 311 -21.84 14.89 -8.16
C MET A 311 -22.54 15.97 -9.00
N SER A 312 -23.22 15.58 -10.09
CA SER A 312 -23.66 16.48 -11.15
C SER A 312 -24.58 17.59 -10.66
N GLU A 313 -25.50 17.31 -9.75
CA GLU A 313 -26.43 18.30 -9.22
C GLU A 313 -25.69 19.36 -8.38
N ALA A 314 -24.84 18.93 -7.47
CA ALA A 314 -24.05 19.82 -6.61
C ALA A 314 -23.10 20.70 -7.44
N LEU A 315 -22.45 20.11 -8.46
CA LEU A 315 -21.52 20.83 -9.32
C LEU A 315 -22.23 21.85 -10.23
N ARG A 316 -23.43 21.53 -10.73
CA ARG A 316 -24.25 22.48 -11.52
C ARG A 316 -24.64 23.70 -10.71
N LYS A 317 -24.97 23.55 -9.42
CA LYS A 317 -25.26 24.69 -8.52
C LYS A 317 -24.12 25.69 -8.41
N ILE A 318 -22.87 25.25 -8.66
CA ILE A 318 -21.68 26.09 -8.66
C ILE A 318 -21.12 26.36 -10.06
N GLY A 319 -21.92 26.12 -11.11
CA GLY A 319 -21.61 26.48 -12.49
C GLY A 319 -20.75 25.50 -13.28
N PHE A 320 -20.66 24.21 -12.86
CA PHE A 320 -19.97 23.18 -13.62
C PHE A 320 -20.95 22.14 -14.14
N ASP A 321 -21.07 22.03 -15.46
CA ASP A 321 -21.89 21.02 -16.15
C ASP A 321 -21.05 20.25 -17.16
N ALA A 322 -21.23 18.93 -17.23
CA ALA A 322 -20.49 18.09 -18.18
C ALA A 322 -20.83 18.36 -19.66
N ASN A 323 -21.94 19.05 -19.94
CA ASN A 323 -22.26 19.53 -21.28
C ASN A 323 -21.32 20.67 -21.72
N ASP A 324 -20.78 21.44 -20.76
CA ASP A 324 -19.76 22.44 -20.99
C ASP A 324 -18.38 21.81 -20.96
N LYS A 325 -17.92 21.34 -22.11
CA LYS A 325 -16.62 20.67 -22.26
C LYS A 325 -15.43 21.58 -22.07
N GLU A 326 -15.64 22.89 -22.15
CA GLU A 326 -14.59 23.88 -21.86
C GLU A 326 -14.32 23.95 -20.36
N ARG A 327 -15.32 23.73 -19.51
CA ARG A 327 -15.23 23.84 -18.07
C ARG A 327 -15.16 22.49 -17.35
N VAL A 328 -15.64 21.40 -17.95
CA VAL A 328 -15.69 20.08 -17.31
C VAL A 328 -15.14 19.01 -18.22
N LYS A 329 -14.23 18.20 -17.69
CA LYS A 329 -13.70 16.98 -18.32
C LYS A 329 -14.10 15.75 -17.51
N LEU A 330 -14.80 14.83 -18.16
CA LEU A 330 -15.02 13.48 -17.61
C LEU A 330 -13.82 12.60 -17.95
N VAL A 331 -13.05 12.21 -16.93
CA VAL A 331 -11.83 11.44 -17.03
C VAL A 331 -12.13 9.97 -17.33
N ARG A 332 -11.40 9.40 -18.25
CA ARG A 332 -11.43 7.99 -18.63
C ARG A 332 -10.07 7.34 -18.40
N PRO A 333 -9.97 6.03 -18.34
CA PRO A 333 -8.68 5.34 -18.20
C PRO A 333 -7.64 5.75 -19.24
N SER A 334 -8.06 6.04 -20.49
CA SER A 334 -7.18 6.54 -21.55
C SER A 334 -6.55 7.91 -21.25
N ASP A 335 -7.27 8.78 -20.54
CA ASP A 335 -6.77 10.08 -20.15
C ASP A 335 -5.67 9.92 -19.09
N ILE A 336 -5.85 8.97 -18.15
CA ILE A 336 -4.85 8.63 -17.14
C ILE A 336 -3.59 8.05 -17.80
N MET A 337 -3.75 7.16 -18.78
CA MET A 337 -2.62 6.61 -19.54
C MET A 337 -1.81 7.71 -20.24
N SER A 338 -2.48 8.74 -20.74
CA SER A 338 -1.82 9.84 -21.44
C SER A 338 -1.06 10.76 -20.51
N ILE A 339 -1.53 11.00 -19.27
CA ILE A 339 -0.88 11.89 -18.31
C ILE A 339 0.18 11.19 -17.45
N GLU A 340 0.13 9.87 -17.35
CA GLU A 340 1.02 9.09 -16.49
C GLU A 340 2.52 9.34 -16.78
N PRO A 341 3.01 9.37 -18.01
CA PRO A 341 4.41 9.68 -18.28
C PRO A 341 4.83 11.08 -17.81
N VAL A 342 3.94 12.06 -17.89
CA VAL A 342 4.18 13.42 -17.39
C VAL A 342 4.31 13.42 -15.87
N ILE A 343 3.46 12.65 -15.19
CA ILE A 343 3.53 12.47 -13.73
C ILE A 343 4.87 11.85 -13.31
N GLN A 344 5.34 10.82 -14.04
CA GLN A 344 6.64 10.21 -13.78
C GLN A 344 7.78 11.22 -13.96
N GLU A 345 7.75 12.00 -15.05
CA GLU A 345 8.75 13.05 -15.29
C GLU A 345 8.74 14.09 -14.15
N CYS A 346 7.57 14.48 -13.66
CA CYS A 346 7.45 15.42 -12.54
C CYS A 346 8.08 14.89 -11.26
N PHE A 347 7.94 13.58 -10.96
CA PHE A 347 8.64 12.96 -9.84
C PHE A 347 10.15 12.87 -10.09
N ASP A 348 10.55 12.44 -11.27
CA ASP A 348 11.95 12.26 -11.63
C ASP A 348 12.75 13.56 -11.55
N ARG A 349 12.12 14.67 -11.91
CA ARG A 349 12.71 16.01 -11.88
C ARG A 349 12.38 16.82 -10.61
N GLU A 350 11.73 16.21 -9.62
CA GLU A 350 11.30 16.85 -8.37
C GLU A 350 10.48 18.15 -8.58
N GLN A 351 9.58 18.13 -9.55
CA GLN A 351 8.76 19.26 -9.96
C GLN A 351 7.47 19.41 -9.14
N PHE A 352 7.13 18.45 -8.27
CA PHE A 352 5.97 18.56 -7.39
C PHE A 352 6.28 19.30 -6.09
N CYS A 353 5.33 20.12 -5.66
CA CYS A 353 5.33 20.82 -4.38
C CYS A 353 3.92 20.73 -3.77
N TRP A 354 3.77 19.97 -2.69
CA TRP A 354 2.48 19.70 -2.04
C TRP A 354 2.38 20.27 -0.64
N GLY A 355 3.33 21.12 -0.25
CA GLY A 355 3.42 21.58 1.12
C GLY A 355 3.59 20.41 2.10
N ASN A 356 3.30 20.68 3.36
CA ASN A 356 3.26 19.60 4.37
C ASN A 356 1.92 18.85 4.30
N ASN A 357 1.72 18.04 3.26
CA ASN A 357 0.54 17.20 3.11
C ASN A 357 0.86 15.69 3.22
N PRO A 358 0.95 15.13 4.44
CA PRO A 358 1.20 13.70 4.63
C PRO A 358 0.05 12.82 4.14
N CYS A 359 -1.19 13.31 4.10
CA CYS A 359 -2.35 12.57 3.58
C CYS A 359 -2.18 12.26 2.09
N LEU A 360 -1.81 13.25 1.28
CA LEU A 360 -1.57 13.05 -0.15
C LEU A 360 -0.37 12.12 -0.38
N ARG A 361 0.74 12.30 0.35
CA ARG A 361 1.91 11.41 0.27
C ARG A 361 1.58 9.97 0.62
N TRP A 362 0.76 9.76 1.65
CA TRP A 362 0.26 8.44 2.02
C TRP A 362 -0.61 7.83 0.90
N ALA A 363 -1.48 8.61 0.27
CA ALA A 363 -2.33 8.13 -0.82
C ALA A 363 -1.50 7.67 -2.04
N VAL A 364 -0.45 8.40 -2.41
CA VAL A 364 0.48 7.99 -3.46
C VAL A 364 1.15 6.67 -3.11
N ASN A 365 1.65 6.53 -1.87
CA ASN A 365 2.31 5.31 -1.41
C ASN A 365 1.37 4.10 -1.32
N ASN A 366 0.06 4.32 -1.35
CA ASN A 366 -0.97 3.28 -1.42
C ASN A 366 -1.37 2.90 -2.85
N THR A 367 -0.79 3.57 -3.82
CA THR A 367 -1.15 3.42 -5.23
C THR A 367 -0.09 2.64 -5.97
N LYS A 368 -0.52 1.74 -6.84
CA LYS A 368 0.34 1.02 -7.78
C LYS A 368 0.04 1.41 -9.21
N ARG A 369 1.08 1.35 -10.04
CA ARG A 369 0.96 1.37 -11.49
C ARG A 369 0.58 -0.02 -11.97
N VAL A 370 -0.39 -0.10 -12.85
CA VAL A 370 -0.83 -1.37 -13.45
C VAL A 370 -0.76 -1.20 -14.97
N ARG A 371 -0.11 -2.12 -15.64
CA ARG A 371 -0.11 -2.13 -17.11
C ARG A 371 -1.53 -2.32 -17.62
N SER A 372 -1.95 -1.47 -18.53
CA SER A 372 -3.21 -1.63 -19.23
C SER A 372 -3.17 -2.90 -20.08
N SER A 373 -4.21 -3.73 -19.97
CA SER A 373 -4.25 -5.03 -20.63
C SER A 373 -4.01 -4.93 -22.14
N ARG A 374 -3.29 -5.90 -22.66
CA ARG A 374 -2.94 -6.05 -24.06
C ARG A 374 -4.16 -5.99 -25.00
N LYS A 375 -4.23 -5.00 -25.84
CA LYS A 375 -5.05 -5.12 -27.05
C LYS A 375 -4.29 -5.97 -28.06
N MET A 376 -4.86 -7.10 -28.48
CA MET A 376 -4.31 -8.03 -29.51
C MET A 376 -2.90 -8.58 -29.20
N GLY A 377 -2.54 -8.84 -27.95
CA GLY A 377 -1.26 -9.46 -27.63
C GLY A 377 -0.04 -8.52 -27.64
N VAL A 378 -0.20 -7.25 -28.01
CA VAL A 378 0.87 -6.25 -28.00
C VAL A 378 0.88 -5.51 -26.67
N ASP A 379 2.03 -5.45 -25.99
CA ASP A 379 2.25 -4.62 -24.80
C ASP A 379 2.26 -3.15 -25.27
N THR A 380 1.29 -2.36 -24.80
CA THR A 380 1.17 -0.95 -25.19
C THR A 380 2.09 -0.04 -24.37
N GLY A 381 2.76 -0.55 -23.34
CA GLY A 381 3.57 0.26 -22.42
C GLY A 381 2.77 1.26 -21.57
N ASN A 382 1.44 1.26 -21.67
CA ASN A 382 0.58 2.21 -20.98
C ASN A 382 0.22 1.73 -19.55
N PHE A 383 0.21 2.67 -18.61
CA PHE A 383 -0.11 2.39 -17.22
C PHE A 383 -1.36 3.17 -16.76
N ILE A 384 -2.07 2.56 -15.83
CA ILE A 384 -3.13 3.18 -15.03
C ILE A 384 -2.79 3.02 -13.55
N TYR A 385 -3.53 3.69 -12.69
CA TYR A 385 -3.36 3.60 -11.24
C TYR A 385 -4.41 2.70 -10.61
N ALA A 386 -4.01 1.91 -9.61
CA ALA A 386 -4.89 1.07 -8.81
C ALA A 386 -4.46 1.07 -7.34
N LYS A 387 -5.36 0.73 -6.44
CA LYS A 387 -5.04 0.52 -5.01
C LYS A 387 -4.11 -0.68 -4.86
N ILE A 388 -3.06 -0.57 -4.05
CA ILE A 388 -2.20 -1.72 -3.69
C ILE A 388 -3.04 -2.78 -3.00
N GLU A 389 -3.97 -2.33 -2.12
CA GLU A 389 -4.90 -3.18 -1.41
C GLU A 389 -6.29 -2.53 -1.36
N ALA A 390 -7.33 -3.28 -1.74
CA ALA A 390 -8.66 -2.70 -1.93
C ALA A 390 -9.35 -2.27 -0.62
N LYS A 391 -9.02 -2.88 0.53
CA LYS A 391 -9.80 -2.73 1.77
C LYS A 391 -9.24 -1.73 2.76
N SER A 392 -7.91 -1.61 2.87
CA SER A 392 -7.24 -0.79 3.90
C SER A 392 -6.55 0.45 3.33
N ARG A 393 -6.33 0.47 2.03
CA ARG A 393 -5.56 1.50 1.33
C ARG A 393 -6.46 2.44 0.56
N LYS A 394 -6.34 3.74 0.84
CA LYS A 394 -7.10 4.78 0.16
C LYS A 394 -6.20 5.55 -0.80
N THR A 395 -6.68 5.80 -2.00
CA THR A 395 -5.96 6.48 -3.07
C THR A 395 -6.67 7.73 -3.55
N ASP A 396 -7.81 8.04 -2.97
CA ASP A 396 -8.72 9.10 -3.41
C ASP A 396 -8.03 10.48 -3.49
N PRO A 397 -7.18 10.91 -2.51
CA PRO A 397 -6.40 12.14 -2.65
C PRO A 397 -5.46 12.14 -3.87
N TRP A 398 -4.84 10.99 -4.17
CA TRP A 398 -3.97 10.85 -5.33
C TRP A 398 -4.76 10.87 -6.64
N MET A 399 -5.88 10.16 -6.71
CA MET A 399 -6.70 10.12 -7.92
C MET A 399 -7.33 11.48 -8.24
N ALA A 400 -7.66 12.28 -7.22
CA ALA A 400 -8.07 13.66 -7.40
C ALA A 400 -6.95 14.51 -8.01
N LEU A 401 -5.68 14.34 -7.57
CA LEU A 401 -4.52 15.01 -8.18
C LEU A 401 -4.36 14.57 -9.65
N VAL A 402 -4.40 13.27 -9.92
CA VAL A 402 -4.30 12.74 -11.29
C VAL A 402 -5.39 13.33 -12.20
N ALA A 403 -6.63 13.40 -11.72
CA ALA A 403 -7.72 14.02 -12.46
C ALA A 403 -7.45 15.49 -12.80
N SER A 404 -6.93 16.28 -11.85
CA SER A 404 -6.60 17.68 -12.08
C SER A 404 -5.47 17.87 -13.09
N MET A 405 -4.50 16.95 -13.11
CA MET A 405 -3.40 16.96 -14.09
C MET A 405 -3.85 16.57 -15.51
N VAL A 406 -4.89 15.76 -15.67
CA VAL A 406 -5.45 15.45 -17.00
C VAL A 406 -5.85 16.72 -17.75
N VAL A 407 -6.23 17.76 -17.04
CA VAL A 407 -6.61 19.05 -17.61
C VAL A 407 -5.57 20.16 -17.37
N GLU A 408 -4.34 19.82 -16.92
CA GLU A 408 -3.22 20.75 -16.77
C GLU A 408 -2.93 21.57 -18.04
N PRO A 409 -3.07 21.06 -19.28
CA PRO A 409 -2.84 21.84 -20.48
C PRO A 409 -3.62 23.17 -20.55
N GLU A 410 -4.76 23.27 -19.88
CA GLU A 410 -5.56 24.50 -19.79
C GLU A 410 -4.87 25.63 -18.98
N LEU A 411 -3.81 25.31 -18.24
CA LEU A 411 -3.02 26.30 -17.49
C LEU A 411 -1.88 26.92 -18.32
N GLY A 412 -1.56 26.34 -19.48
CA GLY A 412 -0.40 26.75 -20.29
C GLY A 412 0.91 26.67 -19.48
N THR A 413 1.78 27.67 -19.59
CA THR A 413 3.01 27.77 -18.79
C THR A 413 2.76 28.38 -17.39
N GLY A 414 1.54 28.82 -17.09
CA GLY A 414 1.19 29.47 -15.83
C GLY A 414 1.75 30.89 -15.66
N GLU A 415 2.41 31.45 -16.69
CA GLU A 415 3.10 32.75 -16.57
C GLU A 415 2.20 34.00 -16.74
N THR A 416 0.96 33.79 -17.20
CA THR A 416 0.02 34.90 -17.41
C THR A 416 -1.40 34.52 -17.06
N ALA A 417 -1.85 34.85 -15.87
CA ALA A 417 -3.27 35.09 -15.63
C ALA A 417 -3.43 36.19 -14.59
N GLN A 418 -3.81 37.37 -15.04
CA GLN A 418 -4.51 38.26 -14.16
C GLN A 418 -5.79 37.58 -13.68
N PRO A 419 -6.14 37.64 -12.39
CA PRO A 419 -7.39 37.08 -11.92
C PRO A 419 -8.54 37.71 -12.72
N PRO A 420 -9.57 36.94 -13.10
CA PRO A 420 -10.79 37.55 -13.61
C PRO A 420 -11.29 38.55 -12.55
N PRO A 421 -11.85 39.68 -12.96
CA PRO A 421 -12.39 40.65 -12.02
C PRO A 421 -13.39 39.93 -11.11
N ILE A 422 -13.25 40.16 -9.80
CA ILE A 422 -14.13 39.59 -8.77
C ILE A 422 -15.56 40.05 -9.14
N GLY A 423 -16.37 39.16 -9.69
CA GLY A 423 -17.73 39.47 -10.15
C GLY A 423 -18.22 38.66 -11.35
N ALA A 424 -17.39 37.82 -11.99
CA ALA A 424 -17.77 37.09 -13.21
C ALA A 424 -18.33 35.68 -12.97
N ILE A 425 -18.64 35.27 -11.74
CA ILE A 425 -19.48 34.11 -11.46
C ILE A 425 -20.89 34.67 -11.24
N ALA A 426 -21.69 34.72 -12.30
CA ALA A 426 -23.13 34.96 -12.16
C ALA A 426 -23.72 33.83 -11.32
N TRP A 427 -24.36 34.19 -10.26
CA TRP A 427 -25.08 33.35 -9.31
C TRP A 427 -26.37 32.81 -9.92
#